data_07409d48e2829f71a10e737c1a9abfef
#
_entry.id   07409d48e2829f71a10e737c1a9abfef
#
_cell.length_a   1.000
_cell.length_b   1.000
_cell.length_c   1.000
_cell.angle_alpha   90.00
_cell.angle_beta   90.00
_cell.angle_gamma   90.00
#
_symmetry.space_group_name_H-M   'P 1'
#
loop_
_entity.id
_entity.type
_entity.pdbx_description
1 polymer ?
#
loop_
_entity_poly.entity_id
_entity_poly.type
_entity_poly.pdbx_seq_one_letter_code
_entity_poly.pdbx_strand_id
1 'polypeptide(L)'
;MNFNLFFKRIILLLIPVLGIAQSNLTPENALKNYISNGDMNYAWELKDSVSIGSSKAYQLLLTSQKWRNITWRHQLTVIVPATIQFDGALLFITGGSLKDEQPNWSTNDNMWPVLASVASKNKAMVALLKQVPNQPLYGGKTEDELISYTLNQFKQDKDYSWPLLFPMVKSAVKAMDAIQEFSTRQLNHKVNNFTISGASKRGWTTWLSSAIDDKRVKAIAPIVIDMLNMPKTLSYQYETYGEYSIQIEDYVKLGIPQGTDTPEGKTITAMIDPYSYREKYTIPKIIFIGTNDEYWTVDAIKHYYDQIPGKKLIHYVPNVGHDLGGGKQAFEALSAFFGLTLQNMEYPVCTWDVVKGKDGFEITVNGATENLQDAAIWGTTSADRDFRNNLWLTRRIKLNGTTAKYTVPFVKKGFQAFYVDLKYKDPNGGSYTISTRVFTTDTDKVL
;
A
#
# COMPACT_ATOMS: atom_id res chain seq x y z
N MET A 1 -37.30 -80.43 12.79
CA MET A 1 -37.32 -79.41 11.74
C MET A 1 -37.15 -78.07 12.42
N ASN A 2 -35.90 -77.60 12.51
CA ASN A 2 -35.58 -76.34 13.18
C ASN A 2 -35.37 -75.26 12.14
N PHE A 3 -36.17 -74.18 12.15
CA PHE A 3 -36.02 -73.00 11.34
C PHE A 3 -35.27 -71.91 12.18
N ASN A 4 -33.99 -71.62 11.81
CA ASN A 4 -33.25 -70.49 12.36
C ASN A 4 -33.52 -69.25 11.49
N LEU A 5 -34.20 -68.23 12.07
CA LEU A 5 -34.33 -66.90 11.48
C LEU A 5 -33.10 -66.05 11.81
N PHE A 6 -32.32 -65.72 10.78
CA PHE A 6 -31.24 -64.72 10.86
C PHE A 6 -31.83 -63.30 10.71
N PHE A 7 -31.90 -62.51 11.79
CA PHE A 7 -32.17 -61.11 11.74
C PHE A 7 -30.88 -60.33 11.37
N LYS A 8 -30.80 -59.81 10.13
CA LYS A 8 -29.77 -58.85 9.76
C LYS A 8 -30.16 -57.48 10.32
N ARG A 9 -29.42 -56.99 11.31
CA ARG A 9 -29.51 -55.59 11.77
C ARG A 9 -28.77 -54.70 10.75
N ILE A 10 -29.53 -53.84 10.04
CA ILE A 10 -29.02 -52.75 9.24
C ILE A 10 -28.72 -51.61 10.21
N ILE A 11 -27.44 -51.30 10.43
CA ILE A 11 -26.99 -50.09 11.15
C ILE A 11 -26.99 -48.98 10.11
N LEU A 12 -27.96 -48.07 10.20
CA LEU A 12 -27.97 -46.80 9.47
C LEU A 12 -26.97 -45.87 10.13
N LEU A 13 -25.80 -45.67 9.53
CA LEU A 13 -24.87 -44.63 9.91
C LEU A 13 -25.43 -43.30 9.43
N LEU A 14 -25.99 -42.52 10.33
CA LEU A 14 -26.30 -41.11 10.17
C LEU A 14 -24.95 -40.31 10.16
N ILE A 15 -24.46 -40.00 8.96
CA ILE A 15 -23.37 -39.04 8.80
C ILE A 15 -24.00 -37.65 9.04
N PRO A 16 -23.54 -36.89 10.06
CA PRO A 16 -24.01 -35.52 10.22
C PRO A 16 -23.43 -34.72 9.04
N VAL A 17 -24.27 -34.29 8.12
CA VAL A 17 -23.94 -33.24 7.17
C VAL A 17 -23.77 -31.96 8.00
N LEU A 18 -22.52 -31.64 8.35
CA LEU A 18 -22.16 -30.33 8.84
C LEU A 18 -22.45 -29.36 7.68
N GLY A 19 -23.64 -28.78 7.69
CA GLY A 19 -23.96 -27.62 6.88
C GLY A 19 -22.96 -26.52 7.21
N ILE A 20 -21.98 -26.30 6.35
CA ILE A 20 -21.18 -25.07 6.36
C ILE A 20 -22.20 -23.96 6.13
N ALA A 21 -22.52 -23.23 7.18
CA ALA A 21 -23.33 -22.02 7.06
C ALA A 21 -22.58 -21.11 6.09
N GLN A 22 -23.07 -21.00 4.86
CA GLN A 22 -22.58 -20.08 3.86
C GLN A 22 -22.84 -18.69 4.46
N SER A 23 -21.79 -18.04 4.98
CA SER A 23 -21.88 -16.68 5.48
C SER A 23 -22.43 -15.82 4.35
N ASN A 24 -23.55 -15.14 4.58
CA ASN A 24 -24.11 -14.24 3.58
C ASN A 24 -23.01 -13.30 3.09
N LEU A 25 -22.74 -13.31 1.79
CA LEU A 25 -21.74 -12.47 1.16
C LEU A 25 -22.22 -11.02 1.22
N THR A 26 -21.43 -10.17 1.86
CA THR A 26 -21.68 -8.73 2.02
C THR A 26 -20.49 -7.93 1.48
N PRO A 27 -20.64 -6.62 1.19
CA PRO A 27 -19.53 -5.78 0.77
C PRO A 27 -18.32 -5.85 1.71
N GLU A 28 -18.56 -5.86 3.03
CA GLU A 28 -17.54 -5.82 4.07
C GLU A 28 -16.72 -7.11 4.17
N ASN A 29 -17.32 -8.24 3.79
CA ASN A 29 -16.65 -9.54 3.84
C ASN A 29 -16.21 -10.05 2.45
N ALA A 30 -16.57 -9.37 1.38
CA ALA A 30 -16.35 -9.81 -0.01
C ALA A 30 -14.87 -10.06 -0.31
N LEU A 31 -13.98 -9.16 0.08
CA LEU A 31 -12.53 -9.34 -0.08
C LEU A 31 -12.03 -10.60 0.63
N LYS A 32 -12.37 -10.78 1.90
CA LYS A 32 -11.95 -11.95 2.69
C LYS A 32 -12.47 -13.26 2.09
N ASN A 33 -13.74 -13.28 1.68
CA ASN A 33 -14.34 -14.43 1.01
C ASN A 33 -13.67 -14.72 -0.33
N TYR A 34 -13.30 -13.68 -1.10
CA TYR A 34 -12.57 -13.89 -2.36
C TYR A 34 -11.19 -14.51 -2.12
N ILE A 35 -10.45 -14.07 -1.13
CA ILE A 35 -9.12 -14.64 -0.81
C ILE A 35 -9.23 -16.13 -0.48
N SER A 36 -10.27 -16.56 0.23
CA SER A 36 -10.50 -17.94 0.66
C SER A 36 -11.49 -18.73 -0.22
N ASN A 37 -11.62 -18.35 -1.51
CA ASN A 37 -12.63 -18.91 -2.43
C ASN A 37 -12.38 -20.35 -2.92
N GLY A 38 -11.38 -21.06 -2.37
CA GLY A 38 -11.10 -22.46 -2.70
C GLY A 38 -10.40 -22.67 -4.05
N ASP A 39 -9.93 -21.63 -4.71
CA ASP A 39 -9.16 -21.74 -5.95
C ASP A 39 -7.84 -22.51 -5.73
N MET A 40 -7.67 -23.60 -6.49
CA MET A 40 -6.55 -24.54 -6.40
C MET A 40 -5.47 -24.33 -7.46
N ASN A 41 -5.49 -23.21 -8.20
CA ASN A 41 -4.56 -22.98 -9.31
C ASN A 41 -3.17 -22.47 -8.87
N TYR A 42 -2.94 -22.32 -7.57
CA TYR A 42 -1.65 -21.88 -7.06
C TYR A 42 -0.53 -22.85 -7.41
N ALA A 43 0.52 -22.31 -8.02
CA ALA A 43 1.77 -23.01 -8.29
C ALA A 43 2.92 -22.02 -8.48
N TRP A 44 4.15 -22.47 -8.28
CA TRP A 44 5.33 -21.72 -8.66
C TRP A 44 6.43 -22.61 -9.22
N GLU A 45 7.26 -22.03 -10.07
CA GLU A 45 8.39 -22.70 -10.71
C GLU A 45 9.61 -21.77 -10.73
N LEU A 46 10.77 -22.27 -10.31
CA LEU A 46 12.02 -21.54 -10.46
C LEU A 46 12.47 -21.59 -11.93
N LYS A 47 12.58 -20.43 -12.57
CA LYS A 47 12.97 -20.30 -13.97
C LYS A 47 14.44 -19.99 -14.16
N ASP A 48 14.99 -19.08 -13.35
CA ASP A 48 16.34 -18.59 -13.52
C ASP A 48 16.90 -17.97 -12.23
N SER A 49 18.19 -17.68 -12.22
CA SER A 49 18.80 -16.87 -11.18
C SER A 49 19.98 -16.07 -11.72
N VAL A 50 20.14 -14.83 -11.27
CA VAL A 50 21.17 -13.91 -11.70
C VAL A 50 21.83 -13.24 -10.49
N SER A 51 23.12 -12.96 -10.58
CA SER A 51 23.84 -12.20 -9.55
C SER A 51 23.64 -10.70 -9.73
N ILE A 52 23.38 -9.99 -8.63
CA ILE A 52 23.25 -8.53 -8.57
C ILE A 52 24.19 -8.04 -7.47
N GLY A 53 25.41 -7.64 -7.87
CA GLY A 53 26.48 -7.36 -6.90
C GLY A 53 26.75 -8.58 -6.02
N SER A 54 26.66 -8.43 -4.69
CA SER A 54 26.80 -9.52 -3.72
C SER A 54 25.52 -10.31 -3.46
N SER A 55 24.39 -9.89 -4.04
CA SER A 55 23.09 -10.55 -3.90
C SER A 55 22.82 -11.49 -5.06
N LYS A 56 21.89 -12.43 -4.86
CA LYS A 56 21.39 -13.31 -5.92
C LYS A 56 19.88 -13.15 -6.07
N ALA A 57 19.43 -12.88 -7.27
CA ALA A 57 18.00 -12.79 -7.62
C ALA A 57 17.56 -14.10 -8.26
N TYR A 58 16.56 -14.72 -7.67
CA TYR A 58 15.90 -15.93 -8.16
C TYR A 58 14.58 -15.53 -8.81
N GLN A 59 14.34 -15.98 -10.03
CA GLN A 59 13.18 -15.61 -10.81
C GLN A 59 12.20 -16.78 -10.86
N LEU A 60 11.04 -16.58 -10.28
CA LEU A 60 9.97 -17.56 -10.19
C LEU A 60 8.81 -17.17 -11.11
N LEU A 61 8.28 -18.13 -11.86
CA LEU A 61 6.96 -18.03 -12.46
C LEU A 61 5.94 -18.44 -11.42
N LEU A 62 5.16 -17.47 -10.94
CA LEU A 62 4.08 -17.67 -9.99
C LEU A 62 2.73 -17.71 -10.73
N THR A 63 1.99 -18.79 -10.60
CA THR A 63 0.56 -18.85 -10.89
C THR A 63 -0.17 -18.57 -9.57
N SER A 64 -0.82 -17.42 -9.45
CA SER A 64 -1.46 -17.03 -8.18
C SER A 64 -2.87 -17.57 -8.04
N GLN A 65 -3.63 -17.63 -9.13
CA GLN A 65 -5.05 -17.95 -9.13
C GLN A 65 -5.62 -18.09 -10.54
N LYS A 66 -6.89 -18.52 -10.60
CA LYS A 66 -7.75 -18.34 -11.76
C LYS A 66 -8.89 -17.37 -11.40
N TRP A 67 -8.96 -16.22 -12.06
CA TRP A 67 -9.98 -15.23 -11.87
C TRP A 67 -10.81 -15.07 -13.15
N ARG A 68 -12.14 -15.25 -13.05
CA ARG A 68 -13.07 -15.14 -14.18
C ARG A 68 -12.59 -15.91 -15.43
N ASN A 69 -12.15 -17.16 -15.24
CA ASN A 69 -11.54 -18.03 -16.26
C ASN A 69 -10.17 -17.58 -16.81
N ILE A 70 -9.59 -16.50 -16.31
CA ILE A 70 -8.25 -16.03 -16.66
C ILE A 70 -7.25 -16.53 -15.62
N THR A 71 -6.21 -17.24 -16.06
CA THR A 71 -5.13 -17.67 -15.17
C THR A 71 -4.15 -16.52 -14.96
N TRP A 72 -3.95 -16.12 -13.70
CA TRP A 72 -3.03 -15.06 -13.35
C TRP A 72 -1.64 -15.58 -13.09
N ARG A 73 -0.69 -15.08 -13.88
CA ARG A 73 0.73 -15.44 -13.80
C ARG A 73 1.59 -14.22 -13.59
N HIS A 74 2.64 -14.37 -12.80
CA HIS A 74 3.50 -13.28 -12.37
C HIS A 74 4.96 -13.69 -12.48
N GLN A 75 5.83 -12.72 -12.78
CA GLN A 75 7.23 -12.81 -12.47
C GLN A 75 7.42 -12.41 -11.01
N LEU A 76 7.86 -13.34 -10.19
CA LEU A 76 8.24 -13.11 -8.80
C LEU A 76 9.76 -13.24 -8.68
N THR A 77 10.44 -12.12 -8.44
CA THR A 77 11.90 -12.11 -8.25
C THR A 77 12.21 -12.07 -6.76
N VAL A 78 12.88 -13.09 -6.23
CA VAL A 78 13.31 -13.16 -4.83
C VAL A 78 14.80 -12.82 -4.77
N ILE A 79 15.13 -11.67 -4.18
CA ILE A 79 16.48 -11.16 -4.02
C ILE A 79 17.00 -11.57 -2.65
N VAL A 80 18.06 -12.36 -2.67
CA VAL A 80 18.70 -12.95 -1.51
C VAL A 80 20.06 -12.29 -1.29
N PRO A 81 20.29 -11.56 -0.19
CA PRO A 81 21.60 -10.96 0.09
C PRO A 81 22.64 -12.01 0.43
N ALA A 82 23.92 -11.66 0.34
CA ALA A 82 25.03 -12.56 0.69
C ALA A 82 24.94 -13.10 2.14
N THR A 83 24.35 -12.33 3.03
CA THR A 83 24.10 -12.73 4.43
C THR A 83 22.64 -12.50 4.76
N ILE A 84 21.94 -13.53 5.20
CA ILE A 84 20.58 -13.43 5.75
C ILE A 84 20.71 -13.52 7.28
N GLN A 85 20.17 -12.52 7.97
CA GLN A 85 20.21 -12.46 9.43
C GLN A 85 18.81 -12.52 10.06
N PHE A 86 17.78 -12.13 9.30
CA PHE A 86 16.40 -12.02 9.78
C PHE A 86 15.45 -12.91 8.97
N ASP A 87 14.39 -13.35 9.62
CA ASP A 87 13.32 -14.21 9.06
C ASP A 87 12.14 -13.44 8.47
N GLY A 88 12.24 -12.12 8.38
CA GLY A 88 11.29 -11.27 7.69
C GLY A 88 11.71 -10.99 6.25
N ALA A 89 10.75 -10.72 5.37
CA ALA A 89 10.99 -10.30 4.00
C ALA A 89 10.20 -9.04 3.63
N LEU A 90 10.74 -8.23 2.71
CA LEU A 90 9.98 -7.16 2.06
C LEU A 90 9.39 -7.71 0.76
N LEU A 91 8.06 -7.60 0.61
CA LEU A 91 7.36 -7.86 -0.64
C LEU A 91 7.00 -6.52 -1.30
N PHE A 92 7.66 -6.19 -2.41
CA PHE A 92 7.36 -5.01 -3.22
C PHE A 92 6.50 -5.40 -4.41
N ILE A 93 5.31 -4.80 -4.51
CA ILE A 93 4.32 -5.10 -5.55
C ILE A 93 4.41 -4.04 -6.65
N THR A 94 4.50 -4.46 -7.91
CA THR A 94 4.56 -3.55 -9.06
C THR A 94 3.72 -4.02 -10.23
N GLY A 95 3.56 -3.14 -11.22
CA GLY A 95 2.88 -3.41 -12.47
C GLY A 95 3.66 -4.34 -13.39
N GLY A 96 3.32 -4.25 -14.63
CA GLY A 96 3.87 -5.04 -15.73
C GLY A 96 2.77 -5.44 -16.70
N SER A 97 3.14 -6.10 -17.76
CA SER A 97 2.22 -6.55 -18.81
C SER A 97 2.34 -8.04 -19.05
N LEU A 98 1.33 -8.60 -19.69
CA LEU A 98 1.36 -9.93 -20.26
C LEU A 98 1.68 -9.85 -21.76
N LYS A 99 2.30 -10.89 -22.27
CA LYS A 99 2.43 -11.19 -23.69
C LYS A 99 2.06 -12.66 -23.87
N ASP A 100 1.11 -12.93 -24.76
CA ASP A 100 0.61 -14.30 -25.02
C ASP A 100 0.22 -15.04 -23.72
N GLU A 101 -0.55 -14.37 -22.85
CA GLU A 101 -1.00 -14.84 -21.53
C GLU A 101 0.12 -15.20 -20.54
N GLN A 102 1.36 -14.89 -20.87
CA GLN A 102 2.50 -15.08 -19.98
C GLN A 102 3.01 -13.72 -19.48
N PRO A 103 3.68 -13.68 -18.32
CA PRO A 103 4.39 -12.48 -17.89
C PRO A 103 5.33 -12.01 -19.00
N ASN A 104 5.26 -10.72 -19.35
CA ASN A 104 6.29 -10.10 -20.16
C ASN A 104 7.58 -10.08 -19.32
N TRP A 105 8.39 -11.12 -19.51
CA TRP A 105 9.48 -11.48 -18.63
C TRP A 105 10.64 -10.48 -18.75
N SER A 106 11.04 -9.91 -17.62
CA SER A 106 12.20 -9.03 -17.56
C SER A 106 13.42 -9.80 -17.05
N THR A 107 14.51 -9.77 -17.79
CA THR A 107 15.81 -10.36 -17.39
C THR A 107 16.77 -9.32 -16.83
N ASN A 108 16.43 -8.04 -16.93
CA ASN A 108 17.19 -6.91 -16.42
C ASN A 108 16.20 -5.80 -16.00
N ASP A 109 15.82 -5.76 -14.72
CA ASP A 109 14.86 -4.82 -14.18
C ASP A 109 15.59 -3.71 -13.40
N ASN A 110 15.28 -2.46 -13.70
CA ASN A 110 15.90 -1.28 -13.06
C ASN A 110 15.66 -1.22 -11.53
N MET A 111 14.64 -1.91 -11.02
CA MET A 111 14.40 -1.99 -9.57
C MET A 111 15.32 -2.98 -8.86
N TRP A 112 15.88 -3.97 -9.56
CA TRP A 112 16.70 -4.98 -8.91
C TRP A 112 17.90 -4.43 -8.15
N PRO A 113 18.71 -3.49 -8.69
CA PRO A 113 19.82 -2.91 -7.94
C PRO A 113 19.39 -2.19 -6.67
N VAL A 114 18.27 -1.45 -6.73
CA VAL A 114 17.71 -0.72 -5.58
C VAL A 114 17.24 -1.72 -4.51
N LEU A 115 16.47 -2.73 -4.89
CA LEU A 115 15.97 -3.75 -3.99
C LEU A 115 17.08 -4.64 -3.43
N ALA A 116 18.13 -4.93 -4.21
CA ALA A 116 19.32 -5.63 -3.73
C ALA A 116 20.10 -4.81 -2.71
N SER A 117 20.15 -3.48 -2.87
CA SER A 117 20.71 -2.58 -1.85
C SER A 117 19.90 -2.63 -0.55
N VAL A 118 18.56 -2.60 -0.63
CA VAL A 118 17.66 -2.76 0.53
C VAL A 118 17.90 -4.11 1.20
N ALA A 119 17.96 -5.21 0.42
CA ALA A 119 18.21 -6.56 0.94
C ALA A 119 19.56 -6.66 1.66
N SER A 120 20.63 -6.16 1.03
CA SER A 120 21.98 -6.22 1.57
C SER A 120 22.12 -5.38 2.84
N LYS A 121 21.58 -4.16 2.84
CA LYS A 121 21.62 -3.25 3.99
C LYS A 121 20.88 -3.82 5.19
N ASN A 122 19.74 -4.46 4.97
CA ASN A 122 18.91 -5.03 6.03
C ASN A 122 19.18 -6.51 6.32
N LYS A 123 20.09 -7.16 5.58
CA LYS A 123 20.41 -8.59 5.72
C LYS A 123 19.17 -9.48 5.76
N ALA A 124 18.23 -9.20 4.89
CA ALA A 124 16.95 -9.89 4.77
C ALA A 124 16.51 -9.99 3.31
N MET A 125 15.67 -10.95 3.01
CA MET A 125 15.15 -11.13 1.65
C MET A 125 14.24 -9.98 1.25
N VAL A 126 14.30 -9.62 -0.04
CA VAL A 126 13.39 -8.68 -0.69
C VAL A 126 12.83 -9.34 -1.94
N ALA A 127 11.53 -9.29 -2.13
CA ALA A 127 10.88 -9.84 -3.30
C ALA A 127 10.16 -8.77 -4.11
N LEU A 128 10.24 -8.88 -5.44
CA LEU A 128 9.52 -8.05 -6.41
C LEU A 128 8.47 -8.89 -7.11
N LEU A 129 7.20 -8.58 -6.86
CA LEU A 129 6.06 -9.19 -7.54
C LEU A 129 5.60 -8.29 -8.68
N LYS A 130 5.67 -8.78 -9.92
CA LYS A 130 5.26 -8.06 -11.13
C LYS A 130 3.89 -8.50 -11.66
N GLN A 131 3.37 -7.79 -12.66
CA GLN A 131 2.08 -8.01 -13.32
C GLN A 131 0.90 -8.01 -12.33
N VAL A 132 0.87 -7.05 -11.42
CA VAL A 132 -0.28 -6.80 -10.54
C VAL A 132 -0.91 -5.46 -10.90
N PRO A 133 -2.06 -5.47 -11.64
CA PRO A 133 -2.83 -6.63 -12.11
C PRO A 133 -2.19 -7.37 -13.29
N ASN A 134 -2.71 -8.57 -13.58
CA ASN A 134 -2.47 -9.24 -14.87
C ASN A 134 -3.18 -8.46 -15.96
N GLN A 135 -2.44 -7.91 -16.91
CA GLN A 135 -2.95 -6.99 -17.93
C GLN A 135 -2.10 -7.07 -19.21
N PRO A 136 -2.66 -6.68 -20.41
CA PRO A 136 -4.00 -6.12 -20.63
C PRO A 136 -5.11 -7.18 -20.59
N LEU A 137 -6.35 -6.76 -20.28
CA LEU A 137 -7.55 -7.61 -20.26
C LEU A 137 -8.72 -6.89 -20.94
N TYR A 138 -9.81 -7.61 -21.22
CA TYR A 138 -11.09 -7.06 -21.71
C TYR A 138 -10.97 -6.02 -22.83
N GLY A 139 -10.31 -6.42 -23.92
CA GLY A 139 -10.13 -5.53 -25.08
C GLY A 139 -8.97 -4.56 -24.97
N GLY A 140 -7.92 -4.94 -24.23
CA GLY A 140 -6.69 -4.18 -24.14
C GLY A 140 -6.60 -3.23 -22.94
N LYS A 141 -7.57 -3.26 -22.02
CA LYS A 141 -7.59 -2.39 -20.83
C LYS A 141 -6.47 -2.67 -19.87
N THR A 142 -5.92 -1.60 -19.34
CA THR A 142 -4.81 -1.63 -18.37
C THR A 142 -5.08 -0.66 -17.22
N GLU A 143 -4.35 -0.81 -16.13
CA GLU A 143 -4.24 0.15 -15.03
C GLU A 143 -5.62 0.65 -14.51
N ASP A 144 -5.82 1.96 -14.45
CA ASP A 144 -7.04 2.59 -13.94
C ASP A 144 -8.25 2.28 -14.79
N GLU A 145 -8.08 2.21 -16.12
CA GLU A 145 -9.15 1.80 -17.05
C GLU A 145 -9.64 0.37 -16.73
N LEU A 146 -8.74 -0.55 -16.39
CA LEU A 146 -9.11 -1.92 -16.06
C LEU A 146 -9.81 -2.00 -14.69
N ILE A 147 -9.34 -1.26 -13.69
CA ILE A 147 -9.98 -1.23 -12.37
C ILE A 147 -11.38 -0.61 -12.50
N SER A 148 -11.51 0.56 -13.11
CA SER A 148 -12.78 1.26 -13.27
C SER A 148 -13.78 0.42 -14.07
N TYR A 149 -13.32 -0.26 -15.13
CA TYR A 149 -14.13 -1.21 -15.89
C TYR A 149 -14.70 -2.31 -14.99
N THR A 150 -13.88 -2.94 -14.15
CA THR A 150 -14.35 -4.03 -13.28
C THR A 150 -15.34 -3.56 -12.22
N LEU A 151 -15.16 -2.35 -11.70
CA LEU A 151 -16.13 -1.73 -10.78
C LEU A 151 -17.46 -1.42 -11.49
N ASN A 152 -17.40 -1.00 -12.77
CA ASN A 152 -18.61 -0.78 -13.56
C ASN A 152 -19.32 -2.10 -13.88
N GLN A 153 -18.60 -3.20 -14.11
CA GLN A 153 -19.23 -4.53 -14.28
C GLN A 153 -19.95 -4.96 -12.99
N PHE A 154 -19.33 -4.76 -11.83
CA PHE A 154 -20.02 -4.99 -10.55
C PHE A 154 -21.33 -4.19 -10.43
N LYS A 155 -21.37 -2.95 -10.91
CA LYS A 155 -22.62 -2.16 -10.92
C LYS A 155 -23.75 -2.82 -11.72
N GLN A 156 -23.41 -3.62 -12.73
CA GLN A 156 -24.38 -4.26 -13.63
C GLN A 156 -24.96 -5.55 -13.06
N ASP A 157 -24.10 -6.47 -12.59
CA ASP A 157 -24.52 -7.84 -12.21
C ASP A 157 -24.43 -8.14 -10.70
N LYS A 158 -23.84 -7.21 -9.91
CA LYS A 158 -23.64 -7.35 -8.45
C LYS A 158 -22.77 -8.54 -8.05
N ASP A 159 -21.99 -9.11 -8.97
CA ASP A 159 -21.05 -10.18 -8.65
C ASP A 159 -19.83 -9.61 -7.88
N TYR A 160 -19.73 -9.94 -6.61
CA TYR A 160 -18.67 -9.50 -5.70
C TYR A 160 -17.26 -9.97 -6.09
N SER A 161 -17.12 -10.84 -7.08
CA SER A 161 -15.81 -11.25 -7.60
C SER A 161 -15.22 -10.30 -8.66
N TRP A 162 -15.98 -9.28 -9.08
CA TRP A 162 -15.54 -8.32 -10.09
C TRP A 162 -14.40 -7.41 -9.65
N PRO A 163 -14.40 -6.80 -8.44
CA PRO A 163 -13.39 -5.79 -8.12
C PRO A 163 -11.96 -6.31 -8.33
N LEU A 164 -11.25 -5.72 -9.31
CA LEU A 164 -9.91 -6.15 -9.72
C LEU A 164 -8.90 -6.13 -8.58
N LEU A 165 -9.11 -5.28 -7.59
CA LEU A 165 -8.27 -5.22 -6.40
C LEU A 165 -8.26 -6.53 -5.60
N PHE A 166 -9.31 -7.34 -5.68
CA PHE A 166 -9.38 -8.61 -4.98
C PHE A 166 -8.37 -9.65 -5.52
N PRO A 167 -8.33 -9.93 -6.83
CA PRO A 167 -7.26 -10.78 -7.37
C PRO A 167 -5.87 -10.15 -7.24
N MET A 168 -5.72 -8.82 -7.22
CA MET A 168 -4.45 -8.16 -6.93
C MET A 168 -3.96 -8.49 -5.50
N VAL A 169 -4.84 -8.41 -4.50
CA VAL A 169 -4.53 -8.81 -3.11
C VAL A 169 -4.20 -10.30 -3.04
N LYS A 170 -4.98 -11.17 -3.70
CA LYS A 170 -4.71 -12.61 -3.71
C LYS A 170 -3.35 -12.94 -4.33
N SER A 171 -2.92 -12.18 -5.35
CA SER A 171 -1.57 -12.33 -5.91
C SER A 171 -0.47 -12.04 -4.89
N ALA A 172 -0.64 -11.01 -4.05
CA ALA A 172 0.30 -10.71 -2.97
C ALA A 172 0.32 -11.83 -1.90
N VAL A 173 -0.84 -12.37 -1.53
CA VAL A 173 -0.93 -13.50 -0.59
C VAL A 173 -0.21 -14.72 -1.15
N LYS A 174 -0.43 -15.05 -2.42
CA LYS A 174 0.21 -16.20 -3.08
C LYS A 174 1.70 -15.98 -3.33
N ALA A 175 2.15 -14.75 -3.50
CA ALA A 175 3.57 -14.43 -3.51
C ALA A 175 4.23 -14.70 -2.15
N MET A 176 3.58 -14.37 -1.04
CA MET A 176 4.06 -14.72 0.30
C MET A 176 4.17 -16.25 0.48
N ASP A 177 3.16 -17.02 0.02
CA ASP A 177 3.20 -18.49 0.04
C ASP A 177 4.42 -19.00 -0.74
N ALA A 178 4.63 -18.52 -1.97
CA ALA A 178 5.74 -18.94 -2.83
C ALA A 178 7.12 -18.57 -2.25
N ILE A 179 7.27 -17.38 -1.64
CA ILE A 179 8.51 -16.95 -1.00
C ILE A 179 8.85 -17.86 0.18
N GLN A 180 7.87 -18.21 1.02
CA GLN A 180 8.07 -19.10 2.16
C GLN A 180 8.46 -20.52 1.72
N GLU A 181 7.78 -21.08 0.71
CA GLU A 181 8.10 -22.38 0.17
C GLU A 181 9.47 -22.40 -0.52
N PHE A 182 9.75 -21.41 -1.37
CA PHE A 182 11.03 -21.25 -2.06
C PHE A 182 12.18 -21.15 -1.05
N SER A 183 12.08 -20.25 -0.09
CA SER A 183 13.15 -20.02 0.90
C SER A 183 13.43 -21.26 1.73
N THR A 184 12.41 -22.01 2.12
CA THR A 184 12.55 -23.26 2.87
C THR A 184 13.19 -24.35 2.01
N ARG A 185 12.71 -24.55 0.77
CA ARG A 185 13.15 -25.66 -0.11
C ARG A 185 14.52 -25.42 -0.73
N GLN A 186 14.85 -24.19 -1.13
CA GLN A 186 16.04 -23.87 -1.90
C GLN A 186 17.18 -23.28 -1.06
N LEU A 187 16.87 -22.64 0.05
CA LEU A 187 17.85 -21.89 0.84
C LEU A 187 18.00 -22.42 2.27
N ASN A 188 17.19 -23.40 2.65
CA ASN A 188 17.09 -23.89 4.04
C ASN A 188 16.90 -22.72 5.04
N HIS A 189 16.17 -21.67 4.63
CA HIS A 189 15.87 -20.51 5.43
C HIS A 189 14.36 -20.33 5.53
N LYS A 190 13.88 -19.99 6.72
CA LYS A 190 12.45 -19.84 6.99
C LYS A 190 12.07 -18.36 7.01
N VAL A 191 11.18 -17.94 6.11
CA VAL A 191 10.56 -16.60 6.16
C VAL A 191 9.25 -16.69 6.93
N ASN A 192 9.14 -15.96 8.05
CA ASN A 192 7.98 -16.02 8.93
C ASN A 192 7.03 -14.84 8.76
N ASN A 193 7.53 -13.68 8.33
CA ASN A 193 6.74 -12.47 8.26
C ASN A 193 7.15 -11.56 7.10
N PHE A 194 6.26 -10.60 6.79
CA PHE A 194 6.41 -9.71 5.65
C PHE A 194 6.13 -8.25 6.01
N THR A 195 6.93 -7.36 5.43
CA THR A 195 6.57 -5.97 5.16
C THR A 195 6.09 -5.90 3.71
N ILE A 196 4.92 -5.32 3.46
CA ILE A 196 4.37 -5.20 2.10
C ILE A 196 4.45 -3.74 1.66
N SER A 197 4.86 -3.50 0.41
CA SER A 197 4.91 -2.18 -0.22
C SER A 197 4.50 -2.25 -1.68
N GLY A 198 4.12 -1.12 -2.22
CA GLY A 198 3.79 -0.95 -3.64
C GLY A 198 3.27 0.47 -3.88
N ALA A 199 3.35 0.94 -5.14
CA ALA A 199 2.97 2.29 -5.51
C ALA A 199 1.63 2.36 -6.24
N SER A 200 0.87 3.44 -6.04
CA SER A 200 -0.38 3.72 -6.74
C SER A 200 -1.40 2.61 -6.50
N LYS A 201 -1.96 1.96 -7.55
CA LYS A 201 -2.84 0.79 -7.44
C LYS A 201 -2.23 -0.34 -6.59
N ARG A 202 -0.91 -0.45 -6.56
CA ARG A 202 -0.20 -1.46 -5.74
C ARG A 202 -0.03 -0.97 -4.30
N GLY A 203 -0.03 0.32 -4.06
CA GLY A 203 -0.22 0.92 -2.72
C GLY A 203 -1.63 0.65 -2.19
N TRP A 204 -2.63 0.72 -3.06
CA TRP A 204 -4.00 0.30 -2.74
C TRP A 204 -4.06 -1.20 -2.39
N THR A 205 -3.43 -2.05 -3.21
CA THR A 205 -3.26 -3.47 -2.92
C THR A 205 -2.53 -3.70 -1.59
N THR A 206 -1.51 -2.90 -1.29
CA THR A 206 -0.75 -2.94 -0.02
C THR A 206 -1.65 -2.71 1.20
N TRP A 207 -2.49 -1.67 1.17
CA TRP A 207 -3.48 -1.43 2.20
C TRP A 207 -4.42 -2.62 2.38
N LEU A 208 -5.07 -3.06 1.29
CA LEU A 208 -6.06 -4.13 1.34
C LEU A 208 -5.45 -5.48 1.74
N SER A 209 -4.16 -5.73 1.43
CA SER A 209 -3.46 -6.95 1.84
C SER A 209 -3.29 -7.05 3.37
N SER A 210 -3.30 -5.95 4.09
CA SER A 210 -3.27 -5.97 5.55
C SER A 210 -4.66 -6.03 6.20
N ALA A 211 -5.74 -5.86 5.41
CA ALA A 211 -7.11 -5.93 5.88
C ALA A 211 -7.68 -7.35 5.98
N ILE A 212 -7.01 -8.35 5.43
CA ILE A 212 -7.48 -9.74 5.36
C ILE A 212 -7.13 -10.59 6.57
N ASP A 213 -6.55 -10.00 7.62
CA ASP A 213 -6.14 -10.66 8.86
C ASP A 213 -5.02 -11.71 8.70
N ASP A 214 -4.19 -11.62 7.65
CA ASP A 214 -3.02 -12.48 7.48
C ASP A 214 -1.92 -12.13 8.49
N LYS A 215 -1.69 -13.01 9.44
CA LYS A 215 -0.76 -12.80 10.56
C LYS A 215 0.71 -12.69 10.15
N ARG A 216 1.03 -13.06 8.93
CA ARG A 216 2.38 -12.91 8.36
C ARG A 216 2.70 -11.45 8.03
N VAL A 217 1.70 -10.60 7.77
CA VAL A 217 1.89 -9.17 7.48
C VAL A 217 2.17 -8.44 8.79
N LYS A 218 3.39 -7.95 8.97
CA LYS A 218 3.82 -7.24 10.18
C LYS A 218 3.89 -5.73 10.03
N ALA A 219 4.07 -5.24 8.83
CA ALA A 219 4.08 -3.81 8.51
C ALA A 219 3.68 -3.57 7.07
N ILE A 220 3.21 -2.37 6.75
CA ILE A 220 2.91 -1.95 5.38
C ILE A 220 3.52 -0.58 5.06
N ALA A 221 3.85 -0.39 3.78
CA ALA A 221 4.44 0.83 3.26
C ALA A 221 3.76 1.23 1.94
N PRO A 222 2.49 1.70 1.96
CA PRO A 222 1.79 2.14 0.77
C PRO A 222 2.39 3.44 0.22
N ILE A 223 2.57 3.48 -1.10
CA ILE A 223 3.23 4.59 -1.80
C ILE A 223 2.21 5.26 -2.73
N VAL A 224 2.11 6.59 -2.69
CA VAL A 224 1.32 7.48 -3.55
C VAL A 224 -0.14 7.04 -3.77
N ILE A 225 -0.81 6.68 -2.68
CA ILE A 225 -2.23 6.35 -2.67
C ILE A 225 -2.93 7.09 -1.52
N ASP A 226 -3.20 8.37 -1.73
CA ASP A 226 -3.73 9.30 -0.72
C ASP A 226 -5.23 9.57 -0.93
N MET A 227 -6.00 8.48 -1.12
CA MET A 227 -7.42 8.53 -1.46
C MET A 227 -8.35 7.89 -0.42
N LEU A 228 -7.84 7.43 0.71
CA LEU A 228 -8.64 6.78 1.74
C LEU A 228 -9.77 7.71 2.24
N ASN A 229 -10.87 7.09 2.69
CA ASN A 229 -12.13 7.81 2.93
C ASN A 229 -12.63 8.45 1.63
N MET A 230 -12.73 7.60 0.60
CA MET A 230 -12.99 7.98 -0.79
C MET A 230 -14.10 9.02 -0.96
N PRO A 231 -15.30 8.88 -0.35
CA PRO A 231 -16.35 9.87 -0.54
C PRO A 231 -15.91 11.28 -0.11
N LYS A 232 -15.22 11.37 1.04
CA LYS A 232 -14.75 12.65 1.59
C LYS A 232 -13.57 13.22 0.81
N THR A 233 -12.61 12.38 0.45
CA THR A 233 -11.41 12.79 -0.29
C THR A 233 -11.75 13.25 -1.71
N LEU A 234 -12.65 12.54 -2.39
CA LEU A 234 -13.09 12.92 -3.74
C LEU A 234 -13.95 14.19 -3.75
N SER A 235 -14.85 14.34 -2.77
CA SER A 235 -15.60 15.61 -2.60
C SER A 235 -14.66 16.77 -2.35
N TYR A 236 -13.69 16.59 -1.46
CA TYR A 236 -12.69 17.62 -1.15
C TYR A 236 -11.81 17.96 -2.36
N GLN A 237 -11.43 16.98 -3.18
CA GLN A 237 -10.71 17.24 -4.43
C GLN A 237 -11.52 18.15 -5.37
N TYR A 238 -12.79 17.81 -5.58
CA TYR A 238 -13.69 18.61 -6.43
C TYR A 238 -13.89 20.04 -5.88
N GLU A 239 -14.08 20.18 -4.57
CA GLU A 239 -14.18 21.49 -3.90
C GLU A 239 -12.89 22.32 -4.04
N THR A 240 -11.73 21.65 -4.04
CA THR A 240 -10.42 22.29 -4.07
C THR A 240 -10.02 22.74 -5.46
N TYR A 241 -10.25 21.88 -6.48
CA TYR A 241 -9.80 22.11 -7.85
C TYR A 241 -10.91 22.65 -8.78
N GLY A 242 -12.18 22.58 -8.34
CA GLY A 242 -13.34 22.85 -9.20
C GLY A 242 -13.69 21.70 -10.15
N GLU A 243 -12.84 20.68 -10.20
CA GLU A 243 -13.00 19.49 -11.03
C GLU A 243 -12.26 18.29 -10.39
N TYR A 244 -12.52 17.09 -10.90
CA TYR A 244 -11.70 15.94 -10.54
C TYR A 244 -10.37 15.98 -11.29
N SER A 245 -9.30 15.46 -10.67
CA SER A 245 -8.02 15.30 -11.37
C SER A 245 -8.19 14.50 -12.67
N ILE A 246 -7.54 14.96 -13.74
CA ILE A 246 -7.50 14.25 -15.03
C ILE A 246 -6.94 12.82 -14.87
N GLN A 247 -6.10 12.59 -13.85
CA GLN A 247 -5.48 11.29 -13.59
C GLN A 247 -6.49 10.21 -13.16
N ILE A 248 -7.68 10.61 -12.71
CA ILE A 248 -8.76 9.67 -12.36
C ILE A 248 -9.90 9.69 -13.39
N GLU A 249 -9.63 10.17 -14.60
CA GLU A 249 -10.64 10.32 -15.68
C GLU A 249 -11.37 9.01 -16.01
N ASP A 250 -10.67 7.88 -15.98
CA ASP A 250 -11.24 6.55 -16.23
C ASP A 250 -12.37 6.19 -15.26
N TYR A 251 -12.26 6.62 -14.01
CA TYR A 251 -13.32 6.47 -13.01
C TYR A 251 -14.42 7.50 -13.17
N VAL A 252 -14.05 8.73 -13.51
CA VAL A 252 -14.99 9.86 -13.72
C VAL A 252 -15.93 9.58 -14.89
N LYS A 253 -15.41 9.06 -16.02
CA LYS A 253 -16.22 8.65 -17.21
C LYS A 253 -17.28 7.60 -16.86
N LEU A 254 -17.05 6.78 -15.86
CA LEU A 254 -17.99 5.73 -15.43
C LEU A 254 -18.86 6.16 -14.23
N GLY A 255 -18.78 7.43 -13.82
CA GLY A 255 -19.58 8.00 -12.75
C GLY A 255 -19.27 7.42 -11.37
N ILE A 256 -18.06 6.91 -11.15
CA ILE A 256 -17.66 6.27 -9.88
C ILE A 256 -17.47 7.33 -8.79
N PRO A 257 -16.67 8.40 -8.99
CA PRO A 257 -16.52 9.48 -8.01
C PRO A 257 -17.83 10.20 -7.70
N GLN A 258 -18.63 10.48 -8.73
CA GLN A 258 -19.90 11.19 -8.61
C GLN A 258 -20.97 10.36 -7.88
N GLY A 259 -20.85 9.05 -7.95
CA GLY A 259 -21.81 8.09 -7.39
C GLY A 259 -21.53 7.60 -5.99
N THR A 260 -20.52 8.11 -5.28
CA THR A 260 -20.08 7.58 -3.97
C THR A 260 -21.19 7.54 -2.91
N ASP A 261 -22.17 8.45 -2.98
CA ASP A 261 -23.30 8.50 -2.04
C ASP A 261 -24.50 7.63 -2.44
N THR A 262 -24.51 7.08 -3.68
CA THR A 262 -25.54 6.16 -4.12
C THR A 262 -25.44 4.80 -3.39
N PRO A 263 -26.51 3.97 -3.34
CA PRO A 263 -26.42 2.64 -2.76
C PRO A 263 -25.32 1.78 -3.39
N GLU A 264 -25.15 1.81 -4.70
CA GLU A 264 -24.10 1.11 -5.42
C GLU A 264 -22.70 1.65 -5.09
N GLY A 265 -22.55 2.98 -5.02
CA GLY A 265 -21.29 3.61 -4.66
C GLY A 265 -20.86 3.30 -3.24
N LYS A 266 -21.78 3.30 -2.29
CA LYS A 266 -21.54 2.87 -0.90
C LYS A 266 -21.10 1.42 -0.84
N THR A 267 -21.72 0.54 -1.64
CA THR A 267 -21.33 -0.87 -1.75
C THR A 267 -19.91 -1.01 -2.31
N ILE A 268 -19.57 -0.28 -3.38
CA ILE A 268 -18.22 -0.27 -3.96
C ILE A 268 -17.23 0.25 -2.92
N THR A 269 -17.50 1.39 -2.29
CA THR A 269 -16.64 1.98 -1.26
C THR A 269 -16.39 1.00 -0.11
N ALA A 270 -17.43 0.31 0.39
CA ALA A 270 -17.28 -0.70 1.43
C ALA A 270 -16.33 -1.84 1.06
N MET A 271 -16.26 -2.19 -0.23
CA MET A 271 -15.40 -3.28 -0.74
C MET A 271 -13.96 -2.85 -0.99
N ILE A 272 -13.74 -1.65 -1.50
CA ILE A 272 -12.44 -1.28 -2.07
C ILE A 272 -11.72 -0.14 -1.35
N ASP A 273 -12.45 0.72 -0.63
CA ASP A 273 -11.81 1.79 0.13
C ASP A 273 -11.08 1.20 1.35
N PRO A 274 -9.76 1.34 1.45
CA PRO A 274 -9.06 0.89 2.64
C PRO A 274 -9.62 1.47 3.93
N TYR A 275 -10.17 2.68 3.89
CA TYR A 275 -10.79 3.29 5.06
C TYR A 275 -11.97 2.49 5.62
N SER A 276 -12.67 1.71 4.80
CA SER A 276 -13.74 0.81 5.25
C SER A 276 -13.21 -0.30 6.17
N TYR A 277 -11.93 -0.62 6.07
CA TYR A 277 -11.22 -1.61 6.89
C TYR A 277 -10.35 -0.99 7.99
N ARG A 278 -10.44 0.32 8.24
CA ARG A 278 -9.48 1.07 9.08
C ARG A 278 -9.19 0.45 10.43
N GLU A 279 -10.19 -0.12 11.10
CA GLU A 279 -10.04 -0.76 12.41
C GLU A 279 -9.06 -1.96 12.41
N LYS A 280 -8.79 -2.54 11.23
CA LYS A 280 -7.85 -3.65 11.06
C LYS A 280 -6.40 -3.21 10.92
N TYR A 281 -6.16 -1.93 10.64
CA TYR A 281 -4.81 -1.41 10.41
C TYR A 281 -4.05 -1.12 11.71
N THR A 282 -3.99 -2.08 12.61
CA THR A 282 -3.26 -1.96 13.89
C THR A 282 -1.75 -2.11 13.77
N ILE A 283 -1.28 -2.75 12.69
CA ILE A 283 0.15 -2.95 12.41
C ILE A 283 0.86 -1.63 12.03
N PRO A 284 2.18 -1.53 12.21
CA PRO A 284 2.96 -0.36 11.79
C PRO A 284 2.84 -0.06 10.30
N LYS A 285 2.80 1.22 9.96
CA LYS A 285 2.76 1.69 8.57
C LYS A 285 3.53 2.97 8.35
N ILE A 286 4.10 3.11 7.14
CA ILE A 286 4.65 4.37 6.62
C ILE A 286 3.99 4.71 5.29
N ILE A 287 3.47 5.92 5.16
CA ILE A 287 2.73 6.40 3.98
C ILE A 287 3.62 7.36 3.22
N PHE A 288 3.84 7.10 1.93
CA PHE A 288 4.68 7.94 1.07
C PHE A 288 3.83 8.78 0.14
N ILE A 289 4.12 10.07 0.04
CA ILE A 289 3.35 11.04 -0.75
C ILE A 289 4.31 12.01 -1.43
N GLY A 290 4.07 12.36 -2.70
CA GLY A 290 4.73 13.48 -3.37
C GLY A 290 4.02 14.79 -3.07
N THR A 291 4.75 15.88 -2.83
CA THR A 291 4.11 17.18 -2.57
C THR A 291 3.39 17.77 -3.79
N ASN A 292 3.71 17.29 -4.97
CA ASN A 292 3.15 17.73 -6.26
C ASN A 292 2.42 16.58 -6.97
N ASP A 293 1.90 15.60 -6.21
CA ASP A 293 1.16 14.48 -6.77
C ASP A 293 -0.06 14.98 -7.56
N GLU A 294 -0.17 14.57 -8.80
CA GLU A 294 -1.20 15.04 -9.74
C GLU A 294 -2.57 14.39 -9.47
N TYR A 295 -2.58 13.29 -8.72
CA TYR A 295 -3.81 12.54 -8.42
C TYR A 295 -4.61 13.14 -7.27
N TRP A 296 -3.95 13.65 -6.21
CA TRP A 296 -4.59 13.96 -4.93
C TRP A 296 -4.30 15.39 -4.47
N THR A 297 -5.19 15.94 -3.65
CA THR A 297 -4.87 17.18 -2.93
C THR A 297 -3.76 16.91 -1.94
N VAL A 298 -2.80 17.83 -1.81
CA VAL A 298 -1.57 17.61 -1.03
C VAL A 298 -1.80 17.34 0.45
N ASP A 299 -2.98 17.72 0.96
CA ASP A 299 -3.41 17.52 2.34
C ASP A 299 -4.54 16.50 2.51
N ALA A 300 -4.79 15.66 1.49
CA ALA A 300 -5.86 14.65 1.51
C ALA A 300 -5.78 13.72 2.73
N ILE A 301 -4.57 13.41 3.17
CA ILE A 301 -4.30 12.53 4.32
C ILE A 301 -5.03 12.98 5.61
N LYS A 302 -5.39 14.26 5.76
CA LYS A 302 -6.15 14.77 6.91
C LYS A 302 -7.54 14.14 7.07
N HIS A 303 -8.08 13.57 5.99
CA HIS A 303 -9.41 12.98 6.00
C HIS A 303 -9.46 11.56 6.57
N TYR A 304 -8.31 10.95 6.85
CA TYR A 304 -8.26 9.57 7.33
C TYR A 304 -7.17 9.27 8.36
N TYR A 305 -6.06 10.02 8.37
CA TYR A 305 -4.87 9.68 9.15
C TYR A 305 -5.16 9.46 10.64
N ASP A 306 -5.88 10.38 11.28
CA ASP A 306 -6.11 10.32 12.73
C ASP A 306 -6.97 9.13 13.13
N GLN A 307 -7.81 8.62 12.22
CA GLN A 307 -8.75 7.53 12.46
C GLN A 307 -8.17 6.15 12.18
N ILE A 308 -6.96 6.06 11.63
CA ILE A 308 -6.27 4.79 11.41
C ILE A 308 -5.48 4.44 12.67
N PRO A 309 -5.72 3.27 13.30
CA PRO A 309 -5.03 2.86 14.52
C PRO A 309 -3.58 2.42 14.28
N GLY A 310 -2.88 2.17 15.36
CA GLY A 310 -1.50 1.64 15.36
C GLY A 310 -0.44 2.69 15.06
N LYS A 311 0.81 2.24 14.99
CA LYS A 311 1.95 3.11 14.65
C LYS A 311 1.87 3.51 13.18
N LYS A 312 1.92 4.80 12.91
CA LYS A 312 1.80 5.37 11.57
C LYS A 312 2.78 6.52 11.38
N LEU A 313 3.48 6.48 10.27
CA LEU A 313 4.46 7.46 9.86
C LEU A 313 4.05 8.02 8.48
N ILE A 314 4.48 9.23 8.20
CA ILE A 314 4.33 9.87 6.90
C ILE A 314 5.72 10.20 6.37
N HIS A 315 5.92 10.09 5.07
CA HIS A 315 7.08 10.59 4.38
C HIS A 315 6.65 11.35 3.13
N TYR A 316 6.76 12.68 3.16
CA TYR A 316 6.59 13.49 1.97
C TYR A 316 7.91 13.60 1.22
N VAL A 317 7.85 13.45 -0.11
CA VAL A 317 8.97 13.77 -1.00
C VAL A 317 8.69 15.12 -1.64
N PRO A 318 9.51 16.15 -1.37
CA PRO A 318 9.24 17.50 -1.84
C PRO A 318 9.52 17.68 -3.35
N ASN A 319 8.72 18.53 -4.00
CA ASN A 319 8.90 18.94 -5.40
C ASN A 319 8.85 17.80 -6.42
N VAL A 320 8.12 16.74 -6.11
CA VAL A 320 7.91 15.59 -7.03
C VAL A 320 6.45 15.17 -7.06
N GLY A 321 6.03 14.65 -8.20
CA GLY A 321 4.70 14.12 -8.43
C GLY A 321 4.53 12.68 -7.99
N HIS A 322 3.64 11.99 -8.69
CA HIS A 322 3.24 10.60 -8.39
C HIS A 322 4.38 9.57 -8.52
N ASP A 323 5.43 9.87 -9.30
CA ASP A 323 6.61 9.03 -9.49
C ASP A 323 7.64 9.12 -8.34
N LEU A 324 7.43 10.03 -7.40
CA LEU A 324 8.35 10.36 -6.30
C LEU A 324 9.79 10.70 -6.77
N GLY A 325 9.93 11.28 -7.97
CA GLY A 325 11.22 11.68 -8.51
C GLY A 325 12.20 10.51 -8.68
N GLY A 326 11.71 9.36 -9.13
CA GLY A 326 12.47 8.12 -9.25
C GLY A 326 12.66 7.37 -7.92
N GLY A 327 12.02 7.81 -6.82
CA GLY A 327 11.85 7.05 -5.59
C GLY A 327 13.04 6.99 -4.64
N LYS A 328 14.17 7.66 -4.91
CA LYS A 328 15.38 7.52 -4.07
C LYS A 328 15.11 7.77 -2.59
N GLN A 329 14.50 8.91 -2.23
CA GLN A 329 14.21 9.25 -0.83
C GLN A 329 13.19 8.27 -0.22
N ALA A 330 12.19 7.86 -1.00
CA ALA A 330 11.20 6.89 -0.56
C ALA A 330 11.83 5.52 -0.26
N PHE A 331 12.75 5.02 -1.10
CA PHE A 331 13.44 3.76 -0.86
C PHE A 331 14.42 3.84 0.33
N GLU A 332 15.05 4.99 0.58
CA GLU A 332 15.86 5.20 1.80
C GLU A 332 14.99 5.07 3.06
N ALA A 333 13.83 5.72 3.09
CA ALA A 333 12.90 5.65 4.22
C ALA A 333 12.21 4.28 4.33
N LEU A 334 11.85 3.64 3.22
CA LEU A 334 11.33 2.27 3.18
C LEU A 334 12.34 1.28 3.74
N SER A 335 13.62 1.40 3.34
CA SER A 335 14.70 0.54 3.84
C SER A 335 14.89 0.68 5.35
N ALA A 336 14.88 1.92 5.88
CA ALA A 336 14.97 2.17 7.31
C ALA A 336 13.75 1.60 8.06
N PHE A 337 12.54 1.84 7.57
CA PHE A 337 11.30 1.30 8.15
C PHE A 337 11.29 -0.23 8.18
N PHE A 338 11.72 -0.87 7.08
CA PHE A 338 11.88 -2.33 7.03
C PHE A 338 12.91 -2.82 8.03
N GLY A 339 14.05 -2.13 8.16
CA GLY A 339 15.10 -2.47 9.14
C GLY A 339 14.61 -2.37 10.59
N LEU A 340 13.85 -1.33 10.93
CA LEU A 340 13.21 -1.20 12.24
C LEU A 340 12.23 -2.33 12.52
N THR A 341 11.42 -2.70 11.51
CA THR A 341 10.48 -3.83 11.60
C THR A 341 11.20 -5.16 11.87
N LEU A 342 12.25 -5.46 11.10
CA LEU A 342 13.02 -6.69 11.22
C LEU A 342 13.68 -6.84 12.61
N GLN A 343 14.21 -5.74 13.13
CA GLN A 343 14.93 -5.70 14.40
C GLN A 343 13.99 -5.54 15.60
N ASN A 344 12.68 -5.45 15.35
CA ASN A 344 11.67 -5.16 16.36
C ASN A 344 12.03 -3.92 17.22
N MET A 345 12.60 -2.90 16.55
CA MET A 345 12.96 -1.63 17.16
C MET A 345 11.74 -0.70 17.26
N GLU A 346 11.80 0.24 18.18
CA GLU A 346 10.79 1.28 18.26
C GLU A 346 10.81 2.19 17.03
N TYR A 347 9.62 2.46 16.48
CA TYR A 347 9.48 3.42 15.40
C TYR A 347 9.56 4.84 15.96
N PRO A 348 10.13 5.78 15.19
CA PRO A 348 10.16 7.17 15.59
C PRO A 348 8.74 7.71 15.82
N VAL A 349 8.63 8.65 16.72
CA VAL A 349 7.39 9.38 16.98
C VAL A 349 7.48 10.73 16.29
N CYS A 350 6.45 11.12 15.56
CA CYS A 350 6.27 12.45 15.03
C CYS A 350 4.87 12.94 15.42
N THR A 351 4.79 13.75 16.43
CA THR A 351 3.55 14.40 16.87
C THR A 351 3.63 15.88 16.63
N TRP A 352 2.52 16.51 16.36
CA TRP A 352 2.47 17.92 16.03
C TRP A 352 1.25 18.61 16.60
N ASP A 353 1.39 19.92 16.78
CA ASP A 353 0.31 20.83 17.06
C ASP A 353 0.50 22.09 16.22
N VAL A 354 -0.61 22.65 15.72
CA VAL A 354 -0.62 23.89 14.94
C VAL A 354 -1.66 24.80 15.51
N VAL A 355 -1.21 25.96 15.98
CA VAL A 355 -2.08 26.98 16.58
C VAL A 355 -1.94 28.30 15.84
N LYS A 356 -3.01 29.07 15.79
CA LYS A 356 -2.97 30.43 15.28
C LYS A 356 -2.32 31.36 16.33
N GLY A 357 -1.14 31.91 15.99
CA GLY A 357 -0.44 32.91 16.78
C GLY A 357 -0.78 34.34 16.36
N LYS A 358 -0.02 35.30 16.85
CA LYS A 358 -0.19 36.72 16.53
C LYS A 358 0.23 37.05 15.09
N ASP A 359 1.36 36.49 14.66
CA ASP A 359 2.03 36.86 13.40
C ASP A 359 2.00 35.76 12.35
N GLY A 360 1.36 34.62 12.64
CA GLY A 360 1.32 33.43 11.77
C GLY A 360 0.77 32.21 12.48
N PHE A 361 0.91 31.06 11.83
CA PHE A 361 0.59 29.74 12.40
C PHE A 361 1.85 29.17 13.07
N GLU A 362 1.75 28.87 14.35
CA GLU A 362 2.84 28.25 15.11
C GLU A 362 2.71 26.74 15.04
N ILE A 363 3.70 26.07 14.42
CA ILE A 363 3.80 24.61 14.42
C ILE A 363 4.84 24.17 15.45
N THR A 364 4.43 23.25 16.32
CA THR A 364 5.30 22.53 17.25
C THR A 364 5.33 21.07 16.89
N VAL A 365 6.52 20.52 16.66
CA VAL A 365 6.69 19.11 16.30
C VAL A 365 7.60 18.43 17.33
N ASN A 366 7.18 17.30 17.86
CA ASN A 366 7.94 16.51 18.80
C ASN A 366 8.36 15.19 18.18
N GLY A 367 9.67 14.97 18.12
CA GLY A 367 10.28 13.68 17.87
C GLY A 367 10.73 13.07 19.20
N ALA A 368 10.45 11.80 19.43
CA ALA A 368 10.67 11.19 20.76
C ALA A 368 11.81 10.18 20.81
N THR A 369 12.83 10.28 19.94
CA THR A 369 13.94 9.34 19.91
C THR A 369 15.29 10.04 19.95
N GLU A 370 16.28 9.40 20.58
CA GLU A 370 17.68 9.85 20.63
C GLU A 370 18.35 9.90 19.25
N ASN A 371 17.73 9.29 18.21
CA ASN A 371 18.24 9.21 16.83
C ASN A 371 17.84 10.42 15.97
N LEU A 372 17.10 11.39 16.51
CA LEU A 372 16.72 12.61 15.80
C LEU A 372 17.96 13.48 15.55
N GLN A 373 18.24 13.81 14.30
CA GLN A 373 19.43 14.54 13.87
C GLN A 373 19.13 15.99 13.48
N ASP A 374 17.99 16.22 12.81
CA ASP A 374 17.67 17.51 12.21
C ASP A 374 16.17 17.68 12.01
N ALA A 375 15.73 18.94 11.82
CA ALA A 375 14.38 19.29 11.44
C ALA A 375 14.39 20.39 10.37
N ALA A 376 13.45 20.32 9.43
CA ALA A 376 13.27 21.31 8.40
C ALA A 376 11.79 21.54 8.12
N ILE A 377 11.40 22.80 7.89
CA ILE A 377 10.06 23.12 7.37
C ILE A 377 10.14 23.25 5.86
N TRP A 378 9.13 22.72 5.20
CA TRP A 378 8.84 22.92 3.79
C TRP A 378 7.57 23.75 3.67
N GLY A 379 7.54 24.65 2.72
CA GLY A 379 6.36 25.49 2.50
C GLY A 379 6.30 26.06 1.09
N THR A 380 5.07 26.35 0.68
CA THR A 380 4.76 26.98 -0.61
C THR A 380 3.52 27.85 -0.48
N THR A 381 3.27 28.74 -1.46
CA THR A 381 2.09 29.60 -1.51
C THR A 381 1.45 29.52 -2.89
N SER A 382 0.10 29.64 -2.95
CA SER A 382 -0.66 29.65 -4.19
C SER A 382 -1.76 30.72 -4.16
N ALA A 383 -2.21 31.14 -5.33
CA ALA A 383 -3.36 32.02 -5.46
C ALA A 383 -4.69 31.29 -5.16
N ASP A 384 -4.69 29.99 -5.37
CA ASP A 384 -5.77 29.05 -5.13
C ASP A 384 -5.28 27.90 -4.23
N ARG A 385 -6.07 26.83 -4.09
CA ARG A 385 -5.71 25.68 -3.26
C ARG A 385 -5.00 24.57 -4.03
N ASP A 386 -4.66 24.80 -5.30
CA ASP A 386 -3.93 23.87 -6.13
C ASP A 386 -2.42 24.08 -5.99
N PHE A 387 -1.75 23.14 -5.37
CA PHE A 387 -0.31 23.17 -5.13
C PHE A 387 0.49 22.24 -6.04
N ARG A 388 -0.16 21.56 -7.00
CA ARG A 388 0.46 20.53 -7.85
C ARG A 388 1.65 21.04 -8.67
N ASN A 389 1.65 22.33 -9.04
CA ASN A 389 2.70 22.95 -9.85
C ASN A 389 3.59 23.93 -9.06
N ASN A 390 3.47 23.95 -7.75
CA ASN A 390 4.19 24.91 -6.93
C ASN A 390 5.56 24.39 -6.50
N LEU A 391 6.52 25.30 -6.40
CA LEU A 391 7.83 24.98 -5.84
C LEU A 391 7.77 25.06 -4.31
N TRP A 392 8.13 23.99 -3.65
CA TRP A 392 8.29 23.94 -2.20
C TRP A 392 9.68 24.36 -1.80
N LEU A 393 9.76 25.33 -0.91
CA LEU A 393 11.01 25.85 -0.35
C LEU A 393 11.24 25.30 1.04
N THR A 394 12.49 25.09 1.40
CA THR A 394 12.85 24.52 2.70
C THR A 394 13.65 25.51 3.56
N ARG A 395 13.47 25.37 4.86
CA ARG A 395 14.28 26.06 5.86
C ARG A 395 14.54 25.13 7.05
N ARG A 396 15.80 25.06 7.48
CA ARG A 396 16.19 24.32 8.68
C ARG A 396 15.55 24.93 9.92
N ILE A 397 15.07 24.08 10.84
CA ILE A 397 14.55 24.49 12.15
C ILE A 397 15.55 24.03 13.23
N LYS A 398 15.84 24.94 14.16
CA LYS A 398 16.67 24.57 15.33
C LYS A 398 15.89 23.66 16.26
N LEU A 399 16.46 22.50 16.57
CA LEU A 399 15.94 21.61 17.59
C LEU A 399 16.23 22.12 18.99
N ASN A 400 15.25 22.00 19.88
CA ASN A 400 15.40 22.13 21.32
C ASN A 400 15.11 20.76 21.95
N GLY A 401 16.16 19.99 22.25
CA GLY A 401 16.03 18.57 22.54
C GLY A 401 15.42 17.83 21.32
N THR A 402 14.27 17.22 21.48
CA THR A 402 13.53 16.55 20.42
C THR A 402 12.39 17.38 19.81
N THR A 403 12.29 18.65 20.19
CA THR A 403 11.20 19.54 19.75
C THR A 403 11.70 20.54 18.72
N ALA A 404 10.96 20.65 17.60
CA ALA A 404 11.11 21.68 16.59
C ALA A 404 9.91 22.65 16.66
N LYS A 405 10.16 23.96 16.65
CA LYS A 405 9.12 25.01 16.62
C LYS A 405 9.39 25.99 15.51
N TYR A 406 8.33 26.37 14.80
CA TYR A 406 8.42 27.36 13.74
C TYR A 406 7.12 28.18 13.63
N THR A 407 7.23 29.47 13.32
CA THR A 407 6.09 30.31 12.99
C THR A 407 6.03 30.51 11.48
N VAL A 408 4.98 30.04 10.86
CA VAL A 408 4.68 30.23 9.44
C VAL A 408 3.90 31.55 9.31
N PRO A 409 4.47 32.61 8.74
CA PRO A 409 3.80 33.91 8.65
C PRO A 409 2.49 33.81 7.87
N PHE A 410 1.50 34.64 8.23
CA PHE A 410 0.27 34.72 7.46
C PHE A 410 0.53 35.21 6.04
N VAL A 411 -0.14 34.58 5.06
CA VAL A 411 -0.18 35.12 3.70
C VAL A 411 -1.14 36.33 3.66
N LYS A 412 -0.83 37.31 2.83
CA LYS A 412 -1.70 38.48 2.66
C LYS A 412 -2.93 38.20 1.84
N LYS A 413 -2.84 37.23 0.94
CA LYS A 413 -3.91 36.71 0.03
C LYS A 413 -3.59 35.30 -0.44
N GLY A 414 -4.60 34.61 -0.89
CA GLY A 414 -4.44 33.24 -1.40
C GLY A 414 -4.24 32.22 -0.27
N PHE A 415 -3.47 31.21 -0.54
CA PHE A 415 -3.29 30.05 0.32
C PHE A 415 -1.82 29.73 0.49
N GLN A 416 -1.50 29.01 1.54
CA GLN A 416 -0.18 28.42 1.73
C GLN A 416 -0.32 26.98 2.22
N ALA A 417 0.71 26.19 1.94
CA ALA A 417 0.83 24.84 2.45
C ALA A 417 2.22 24.65 3.07
N PHE A 418 2.29 23.92 4.18
CA PHE A 418 3.56 23.64 4.87
C PHE A 418 3.51 22.32 5.62
N TYR A 419 4.69 21.73 5.85
CA TYR A 419 4.90 20.58 6.72
C TYR A 419 6.32 20.58 7.28
N VAL A 420 6.58 19.77 8.27
CA VAL A 420 7.91 19.63 8.89
C VAL A 420 8.44 18.24 8.69
N ASP A 421 9.68 18.15 8.24
CA ASP A 421 10.49 16.94 8.19
C ASP A 421 11.33 16.81 9.45
N LEU A 422 11.37 15.59 9.99
CA LEU A 422 12.30 15.17 11.04
C LEU A 422 13.26 14.12 10.43
N LYS A 423 14.56 14.42 10.49
CA LYS A 423 15.61 13.54 9.99
C LYS A 423 16.16 12.66 11.11
N TYR A 424 16.13 11.36 10.90
CA TYR A 424 16.58 10.36 11.85
C TYR A 424 17.80 9.58 11.33
N LYS A 425 18.64 9.10 12.24
CA LYS A 425 19.68 8.12 11.93
C LYS A 425 19.05 6.77 11.65
N ASP A 426 19.44 6.13 10.55
CA ASP A 426 19.04 4.77 10.23
C ASP A 426 19.92 3.78 11.03
N PRO A 427 19.33 2.79 11.73
CA PRO A 427 20.09 1.82 12.50
C PRO A 427 21.09 1.02 11.66
N ASN A 428 20.81 0.84 10.37
CA ASN A 428 21.68 0.12 9.42
C ASN A 428 22.62 1.06 8.63
N GLY A 429 22.78 2.30 9.10
CA GLY A 429 23.67 3.31 8.52
C GLY A 429 22.95 4.29 7.58
N GLY A 430 23.43 5.54 7.59
CA GLY A 430 22.79 6.65 6.87
C GLY A 430 21.68 7.32 7.67
N SER A 431 20.73 7.90 6.98
CA SER A 431 19.60 8.60 7.59
C SER A 431 18.35 8.47 6.72
N TYR A 432 17.21 8.70 7.33
CA TYR A 432 15.90 8.76 6.67
C TYR A 432 15.06 9.89 7.26
N THR A 433 13.98 10.23 6.60
CA THR A 433 13.10 11.33 6.99
C THR A 433 11.70 10.81 7.24
N ILE A 434 11.03 11.35 8.24
CA ILE A 434 9.59 11.26 8.44
C ILE A 434 9.01 12.66 8.55
N SER A 435 7.76 12.83 8.16
CA SER A 435 7.12 14.12 8.03
C SER A 435 5.89 14.22 8.93
N THR A 436 5.53 15.48 9.30
CA THR A 436 4.15 15.75 9.69
C THR A 436 3.23 15.60 8.49
N ARG A 437 1.90 15.64 8.67
CA ARG A 437 1.04 15.89 7.50
C ARG A 437 1.27 17.29 6.94
N VAL A 438 0.87 17.51 5.70
CA VAL A 438 0.77 18.87 5.16
C VAL A 438 -0.42 19.59 5.79
N PHE A 439 -0.21 20.85 6.11
CA PHE A 439 -1.23 21.80 6.55
C PHE A 439 -1.45 22.82 5.45
N THR A 440 -2.68 22.97 5.02
CA THR A 440 -3.10 24.06 4.11
C THR A 440 -3.81 25.13 4.92
N THR A 441 -3.53 26.40 4.63
CA THR A 441 -4.17 27.54 5.31
C THR A 441 -4.56 28.60 4.31
N ASP A 442 -5.58 29.35 4.65
CA ASP A 442 -5.84 30.68 4.05
C ASP A 442 -5.15 31.76 4.86
N THR A 443 -5.64 33.02 4.76
CA THR A 443 -5.11 34.20 5.47
C THR A 443 -5.39 34.15 6.96
N ASP A 444 -6.27 33.27 7.45
CA ASP A 444 -6.82 33.36 8.81
C ASP A 444 -6.92 31.98 9.52
N LYS A 445 -7.07 30.89 8.83
CA LYS A 445 -7.32 29.56 9.43
C LYS A 445 -6.58 28.44 8.74
N VAL A 446 -6.40 27.34 9.47
CA VAL A 446 -6.04 26.03 8.92
C VAL A 446 -7.30 25.40 8.32
N LEU A 447 -7.18 24.88 7.08
CA LEU A 447 -8.28 24.32 6.29
C LEU A 447 -8.52 22.82 6.55
#